data_e1971e122355b757a126533f45844f7f
#
_entry.id   e1971e122355b757a126533f45844f7f
#
_cell.length_a   1.000
_cell.length_b   1.000
_cell.length_c   1.000
_cell.angle_alpha   90.00
_cell.angle_beta   90.00
_cell.angle_gamma   90.00
#
_symmetry.space_group_name_H-M   'P 1'
#
loop_
_entity.id
_entity.type
_entity.pdbx_description
1 polymer ?
#
loop_
_entity_poly.entity_id
_entity_poly.type
_entity_poly.pdbx_seq_one_letter_code
_entity_poly.pdbx_strand_id
1 'polypeptide(L)'
;MLHSIKELKELHIEVGYDETTTFGNYTIRVQNDDMAGDPRKEWDNLGTMVCWHSRYNLGDVDSGTYEDTAALFYELSGLDIEADGWDFSDEQKERIADEAFKKNVILPLYLYDHSGITMRTSSFSCQWDSGQVGWIYMSYEDIRKEYSWKRITKKRRALIEKYLTGEVETYDQYLTGDVYGFTITREDEDGEEVDIDSCWGFYGYDDP
;
A
#
# COMPACT_ATOMS: atom_id res chain seq x y z
N MET A 1 30.94 -25.83 11.38
CA MET A 1 29.91 -26.88 11.25
C MET A 1 28.64 -26.18 10.74
N LEU A 2 28.17 -26.55 9.56
CA LEU A 2 26.93 -26.02 9.03
C LEU A 2 25.80 -26.59 9.88
N HIS A 3 25.14 -25.74 10.66
CA HIS A 3 23.92 -26.09 11.37
C HIS A 3 22.82 -26.40 10.33
N SER A 4 21.96 -27.36 10.63
CA SER A 4 20.93 -27.80 9.69
C SER A 4 19.86 -26.70 9.54
N ILE A 5 19.26 -26.61 8.34
CA ILE A 5 18.09 -25.74 8.04
C ILE A 5 16.98 -25.89 9.10
N LYS A 6 16.94 -27.03 9.81
CA LYS A 6 15.97 -27.31 10.86
C LYS A 6 16.26 -26.49 12.14
N GLU A 7 17.52 -26.23 12.46
CA GLU A 7 17.93 -25.41 13.63
C GLU A 7 17.68 -23.92 13.37
N LEU A 8 17.79 -23.47 12.10
CA LEU A 8 17.45 -22.10 11.71
C LEU A 8 15.93 -21.82 11.77
N LYS A 9 15.09 -22.85 11.60
CA LYS A 9 13.62 -22.72 11.73
C LYS A 9 13.12 -22.69 13.17
N GLU A 10 13.96 -23.02 14.16
CA GLU A 10 13.63 -22.98 15.58
C GLU A 10 14.11 -21.68 16.24
N LEU A 11 14.76 -20.77 15.49
CA LEU A 11 15.04 -19.41 15.92
C LEU A 11 13.77 -18.58 15.83
N HIS A 12 12.98 -18.56 16.92
CA HIS A 12 12.00 -17.51 17.13
C HIS A 12 12.76 -16.21 17.44
N ILE A 13 12.89 -15.37 16.42
CA ILE A 13 13.35 -13.99 16.60
C ILE A 13 12.07 -13.21 16.92
N GLU A 14 11.81 -12.92 18.19
CA GLU A 14 10.83 -11.90 18.56
C GLU A 14 11.45 -10.56 18.19
N VAL A 15 10.93 -9.92 17.17
CA VAL A 15 11.42 -8.64 16.67
C VAL A 15 10.68 -7.51 17.38
N GLY A 16 11.31 -6.93 18.39
CA GLY A 16 11.00 -5.59 18.86
C GLY A 16 11.88 -4.55 18.15
N TYR A 17 11.62 -3.29 18.39
CA TYR A 17 12.47 -2.22 17.89
C TYR A 17 13.93 -2.46 18.30
N ASP A 18 14.83 -2.47 17.31
CA ASP A 18 16.28 -2.55 17.49
C ASP A 18 16.76 -3.86 18.18
N GLU A 19 16.14 -4.99 17.83
CA GLU A 19 16.50 -6.27 18.42
C GLU A 19 17.73 -6.89 17.77
N THR A 20 18.59 -7.39 18.64
CA THR A 20 19.84 -8.08 18.28
C THR A 20 19.81 -9.48 18.85
N THR A 21 20.07 -10.48 18.02
CA THR A 21 20.24 -11.86 18.47
C THR A 21 21.60 -12.41 18.02
N THR A 22 22.16 -13.32 18.79
CA THR A 22 23.45 -13.94 18.47
C THR A 22 23.31 -15.43 18.23
N PHE A 23 23.99 -15.93 17.22
CA PHE A 23 24.06 -17.34 16.90
C PHE A 23 25.51 -17.78 16.62
N GLY A 24 26.14 -18.43 17.59
CA GLY A 24 27.57 -18.73 17.55
C GLY A 24 28.39 -17.45 17.62
N ASN A 25 29.18 -17.18 16.59
CA ASN A 25 29.97 -15.94 16.43
C ASN A 25 29.30 -14.95 15.42
N TYR A 26 28.04 -15.18 15.08
CA TYR A 26 27.25 -14.27 14.24
C TYR A 26 26.32 -13.44 15.12
N THR A 27 26.16 -12.18 14.74
CA THR A 27 25.18 -11.27 15.30
C THR A 27 24.18 -10.91 14.20
N ILE A 28 22.89 -11.10 14.48
CA ILE A 28 21.79 -10.70 13.60
C ILE A 28 21.10 -9.51 14.26
N ARG A 29 21.00 -8.41 13.52
CA ARG A 29 20.34 -7.19 13.97
C ARG A 29 19.23 -6.84 13.02
N VAL A 30 18.00 -6.68 13.53
CA VAL A 30 16.84 -6.22 12.78
C VAL A 30 16.57 -4.78 13.14
N GLN A 31 16.33 -3.94 12.12
CA GLN A 31 16.21 -2.49 12.27
C GLN A 31 15.14 -1.96 11.33
N ASN A 32 14.57 -0.80 11.65
CA ASN A 32 13.73 -0.08 10.70
C ASN A 32 14.54 0.30 9.46
N ASP A 33 13.88 0.25 8.31
CA ASP A 33 14.44 0.71 7.04
C ASP A 33 14.03 2.16 6.79
N ASP A 34 14.83 3.11 7.26
CA ASP A 34 14.61 4.54 7.06
C ASP A 34 14.76 4.98 5.60
N MET A 35 15.26 4.08 4.73
CA MET A 35 15.47 4.34 3.30
C MET A 35 14.55 3.52 2.40
N ALA A 36 13.47 2.95 2.99
CA ALA A 36 12.50 2.15 2.24
C ALA A 36 11.96 2.91 1.03
N GLY A 37 11.86 2.23 -0.10
CA GLY A 37 11.29 2.77 -1.33
C GLY A 37 9.79 3.00 -1.23
N ASP A 38 9.26 4.00 -1.95
CA ASP A 38 7.82 4.21 -2.05
C ASP A 38 7.18 3.13 -2.92
N PRO A 39 6.37 2.20 -2.37
CA PRO A 39 5.81 1.10 -3.13
C PRO A 39 4.83 1.57 -4.22
N ARG A 40 4.31 2.81 -4.11
CA ARG A 40 3.46 3.38 -5.16
C ARG A 40 4.24 3.91 -6.37
N LYS A 41 5.55 4.10 -6.22
CA LYS A 41 6.42 4.62 -7.29
C LYS A 41 7.40 3.59 -7.84
N GLU A 42 7.78 2.61 -7.01
CA GLU A 42 8.83 1.66 -7.36
C GLU A 42 8.30 0.28 -7.77
N TRP A 43 7.04 -0.04 -7.44
CA TRP A 43 6.47 -1.35 -7.72
C TRP A 43 5.40 -1.29 -8.80
N ASP A 44 5.20 -2.42 -9.50
CA ASP A 44 4.09 -2.61 -10.40
C ASP A 44 2.81 -2.87 -9.59
N ASN A 45 1.97 -1.86 -9.48
CA ASN A 45 0.70 -1.93 -8.76
C ASN A 45 -0.46 -2.25 -9.71
N LEU A 46 -1.46 -2.99 -9.22
CA LEU A 46 -2.67 -3.29 -9.98
C LEU A 46 -3.65 -2.12 -9.99
N GLY A 47 -3.81 -1.48 -8.83
CA GLY A 47 -4.71 -0.35 -8.65
C GLY A 47 -4.05 0.98 -8.93
N THR A 48 -4.82 1.95 -9.42
CA THR A 48 -4.43 3.36 -9.46
C THR A 48 -4.99 4.08 -8.24
N MET A 49 -4.11 4.74 -7.49
CA MET A 49 -4.43 5.47 -6.27
C MET A 49 -4.44 6.98 -6.54
N VAL A 50 -5.59 7.62 -6.34
CA VAL A 50 -5.77 9.07 -6.50
C VAL A 50 -6.14 9.68 -5.14
N CYS A 51 -5.33 10.63 -4.68
CA CYS A 51 -5.50 11.27 -3.39
C CYS A 51 -5.54 12.80 -3.53
N TRP A 52 -6.38 13.43 -2.71
CA TRP A 52 -6.44 14.88 -2.52
C TRP A 52 -6.12 15.20 -1.06
N HIS A 53 -4.92 15.74 -0.83
CA HIS A 53 -4.51 16.17 0.50
C HIS A 53 -3.71 17.47 0.42
N SER A 54 -3.95 18.38 1.37
CA SER A 54 -3.36 19.72 1.32
C SER A 54 -1.89 19.77 1.71
N ARG A 55 -1.39 18.77 2.43
CA ARG A 55 -0.02 18.74 2.98
C ARG A 55 0.86 17.65 2.39
N TYR A 56 0.28 16.54 1.95
CA TYR A 56 1.00 15.37 1.50
C TYR A 56 0.69 15.06 0.05
N ASN A 57 1.70 14.70 -0.73
CA ASN A 57 1.52 14.16 -2.07
C ASN A 57 1.46 12.63 -1.96
N LEU A 58 0.26 12.07 -2.03
CA LEU A 58 -0.04 10.67 -1.78
C LEU A 58 -0.55 10.00 -3.05
N GLY A 59 -0.27 8.68 -3.18
CA GLY A 59 -0.73 7.88 -4.28
C GLY A 59 0.08 8.04 -5.56
N ASP A 60 -0.53 7.70 -6.70
CA ASP A 60 0.15 7.54 -7.98
C ASP A 60 0.03 8.75 -8.88
N VAL A 61 -1.03 9.52 -8.69
CA VAL A 61 -1.45 10.60 -9.60
C VAL A 61 -1.14 11.95 -8.99
N ASP A 62 -0.48 12.81 -9.75
CA ASP A 62 -0.15 14.16 -9.31
C ASP A 62 -1.39 14.96 -8.89
N SER A 63 -1.26 15.70 -7.81
CA SER A 63 -2.30 16.61 -7.33
C SER A 63 -2.64 17.64 -8.42
N GLY A 64 -3.89 17.63 -8.89
CA GLY A 64 -4.34 18.52 -9.98
C GLY A 64 -4.65 17.80 -11.29
N THR A 65 -4.34 16.52 -11.44
CA THR A 65 -4.80 15.71 -12.59
C THR A 65 -6.34 15.63 -12.61
N TYR A 66 -6.93 15.44 -11.45
CA TYR A 66 -8.38 15.52 -11.24
C TYR A 66 -8.67 16.63 -10.24
N GLU A 67 -9.61 17.53 -10.57
CA GLU A 67 -10.00 18.62 -9.68
C GLU A 67 -10.62 18.09 -8.38
N ASP A 68 -11.47 17.05 -8.50
CA ASP A 68 -12.15 16.41 -7.39
C ASP A 68 -12.61 14.97 -7.73
N THR A 69 -13.36 14.36 -6.81
CA THR A 69 -14.00 13.05 -7.00
C THR A 69 -14.95 13.02 -8.19
N ALA A 70 -15.66 14.11 -8.50
CA ALA A 70 -16.60 14.13 -9.62
C ALA A 70 -15.87 14.04 -10.96
N ALA A 71 -14.75 14.75 -11.11
CA ALA A 71 -13.89 14.68 -12.29
C ALA A 71 -13.32 13.26 -12.49
N LEU A 72 -12.80 12.63 -11.43
CA LEU A 72 -12.33 11.25 -11.48
C LEU A 72 -13.44 10.29 -11.89
N PHE A 73 -14.61 10.36 -11.25
CA PHE A 73 -15.70 9.44 -11.51
C PHE A 73 -16.30 9.64 -12.90
N TYR A 74 -16.32 10.88 -13.41
CA TYR A 74 -16.71 11.16 -14.78
C TYR A 74 -15.83 10.41 -15.79
N GLU A 75 -14.51 10.48 -15.63
CA GLU A 75 -13.57 9.73 -16.47
C GLU A 75 -13.79 8.22 -16.34
N LEU A 76 -13.85 7.69 -15.11
CA LEU A 76 -14.08 6.27 -14.86
C LEU A 76 -15.43 5.75 -15.37
N SER A 77 -16.41 6.63 -15.47
CA SER A 77 -17.74 6.29 -16.02
C SER A 77 -17.69 6.06 -17.53
N GLY A 78 -16.77 6.73 -18.24
CA GLY A 78 -16.72 6.76 -19.70
C GLY A 78 -18.01 7.24 -20.33
N LEU A 79 -18.76 8.10 -19.64
CA LEU A 79 -19.95 8.75 -20.16
C LEU A 79 -19.56 10.02 -20.91
N ASP A 80 -20.30 10.32 -21.97
CA ASP A 80 -20.27 11.61 -22.64
C ASP A 80 -21.53 12.39 -22.20
N ILE A 81 -21.35 13.35 -21.29
CA ILE A 81 -22.43 14.16 -20.72
C ILE A 81 -22.11 15.62 -21.01
N GLU A 82 -23.02 16.30 -21.70
CA GLU A 82 -22.95 17.74 -21.84
C GLU A 82 -23.17 18.41 -20.47
N ALA A 83 -22.16 19.13 -19.98
CA ALA A 83 -22.20 19.92 -18.76
C ALA A 83 -21.41 21.22 -18.98
N ASP A 84 -21.72 22.25 -18.21
CA ASP A 84 -20.94 23.50 -18.22
C ASP A 84 -19.68 23.31 -17.33
N GLY A 85 -18.61 22.84 -17.95
CA GLY A 85 -17.42 22.40 -17.22
C GLY A 85 -17.68 21.14 -16.38
N TRP A 86 -17.34 21.16 -15.09
CA TRP A 86 -17.54 20.06 -14.12
C TRP A 86 -18.82 20.25 -13.28
N ASP A 87 -19.68 21.19 -13.64
CA ASP A 87 -20.92 21.46 -12.88
C ASP A 87 -22.04 20.50 -13.29
N PHE A 88 -21.98 19.29 -12.75
CA PHE A 88 -23.00 18.26 -12.95
C PHE A 88 -24.17 18.44 -12.00
N SER A 89 -25.40 18.23 -12.50
CA SER A 89 -26.59 18.11 -11.64
C SER A 89 -26.48 16.89 -10.73
N ASP A 90 -27.25 16.85 -9.65
CA ASP A 90 -27.24 15.69 -8.71
C ASP A 90 -27.62 14.37 -9.42
N GLU A 91 -28.57 14.40 -10.34
CA GLU A 91 -28.95 13.22 -11.16
C GLU A 91 -27.79 12.78 -12.08
N GLN A 92 -27.06 13.71 -12.66
CA GLN A 92 -25.87 13.41 -13.47
C GLN A 92 -24.76 12.81 -12.61
N LYS A 93 -24.49 13.36 -11.42
CA LYS A 93 -23.51 12.84 -10.46
C LYS A 93 -23.83 11.41 -10.03
N GLU A 94 -25.11 11.12 -9.71
CA GLU A 94 -25.55 9.78 -9.37
C GLU A 94 -25.33 8.80 -10.53
N ARG A 95 -25.73 9.18 -11.75
CA ARG A 95 -25.51 8.37 -12.96
C ARG A 95 -24.02 8.14 -13.25
N ILE A 96 -23.19 9.15 -13.10
CA ILE A 96 -21.72 9.07 -13.26
C ILE A 96 -21.14 8.07 -12.27
N ALA A 97 -21.49 8.19 -10.99
CA ALA A 97 -21.02 7.29 -9.95
C ALA A 97 -21.45 5.84 -10.21
N ASP A 98 -22.71 5.62 -10.54
CA ASP A 98 -23.24 4.30 -10.88
C ASP A 98 -22.49 3.63 -12.03
N GLU A 99 -22.21 4.37 -13.11
CA GLU A 99 -21.46 3.84 -14.26
C GLU A 99 -20.00 3.60 -13.93
N ALA A 100 -19.37 4.47 -13.14
CA ALA A 100 -18.01 4.26 -12.66
C ALA A 100 -17.90 2.96 -11.85
N PHE A 101 -18.79 2.73 -10.87
CA PHE A 101 -18.81 1.49 -10.07
C PHE A 101 -19.18 0.23 -10.87
N LYS A 102 -19.94 0.36 -11.98
CA LYS A 102 -20.25 -0.76 -12.87
C LYS A 102 -19.07 -1.18 -13.73
N LYS A 103 -18.16 -0.26 -14.06
CA LYS A 103 -17.03 -0.48 -14.97
C LYS A 103 -15.71 -0.71 -14.24
N ASN A 104 -15.64 -0.40 -12.95
CA ASN A 104 -14.43 -0.47 -12.17
C ASN A 104 -14.66 -1.14 -10.81
N VAL A 105 -13.58 -1.64 -10.23
CA VAL A 105 -13.50 -1.92 -8.80
C VAL A 105 -12.91 -0.65 -8.17
N ILE A 106 -13.65 -0.02 -7.26
CA ILE A 106 -13.26 1.24 -6.63
C ILE A 106 -13.41 1.07 -5.12
N LEU A 107 -12.38 1.46 -4.37
CA LEU A 107 -12.40 1.49 -2.90
C LEU A 107 -12.03 2.90 -2.41
N PRO A 108 -12.67 3.38 -1.34
CA PRO A 108 -12.32 4.67 -0.74
C PRO A 108 -10.98 4.58 -0.01
N LEU A 109 -10.29 5.71 0.08
CA LEU A 109 -9.08 5.88 0.87
C LEU A 109 -9.34 6.85 2.00
N TYR A 110 -9.09 6.42 3.24
CA TYR A 110 -9.18 7.23 4.43
C TYR A 110 -7.81 7.43 5.03
N LEU A 111 -7.52 8.64 5.45
CA LEU A 111 -6.30 9.01 6.14
C LEU A 111 -6.62 9.42 7.58
N TYR A 112 -5.80 8.98 8.52
CA TYR A 112 -5.74 9.49 9.88
C TYR A 112 -4.41 10.23 10.05
N ASP A 113 -4.45 11.49 10.50
CA ASP A 113 -3.32 12.40 10.57
C ASP A 113 -3.19 12.96 11.99
N HIS A 114 -2.44 12.24 12.84
CA HIS A 114 -2.18 12.62 14.23
C HIS A 114 -0.77 12.16 14.63
N SER A 115 0.18 13.09 14.63
CA SER A 115 1.61 12.81 14.91
C SER A 115 2.28 11.82 13.96
N GLY A 116 1.69 11.59 12.82
CA GLY A 116 2.03 10.65 11.75
C GLY A 116 0.79 10.42 10.92
N ILE A 117 0.93 9.76 9.79
CA ILE A 117 -0.19 9.44 8.91
C ILE A 117 -0.36 7.94 8.78
N THR A 118 -1.60 7.47 8.75
CA THR A 118 -1.95 6.08 8.43
C THR A 118 -3.13 6.06 7.48
N MET A 119 -3.14 5.12 6.54
CA MET A 119 -4.11 5.01 5.45
C MET A 119 -4.79 3.65 5.44
N ARG A 120 -6.08 3.62 5.11
CA ARG A 120 -6.82 2.38 4.89
C ARG A 120 -8.04 2.56 4.01
N THR A 121 -8.66 1.45 3.58
CA THR A 121 -9.87 1.45 2.74
C THR A 121 -11.18 1.58 3.53
N SER A 122 -11.12 1.70 4.85
CA SER A 122 -12.29 1.86 5.72
C SER A 122 -12.14 3.09 6.63
N SER A 123 -13.26 3.69 7.04
CA SER A 123 -13.23 4.88 7.90
C SER A 123 -12.63 4.61 9.27
N PHE A 124 -11.96 5.61 9.84
CA PHE A 124 -11.47 5.60 11.21
C PHE A 124 -12.58 5.98 12.19
N SER A 125 -12.45 5.56 13.44
CA SER A 125 -13.39 5.91 14.51
C SER A 125 -13.26 7.37 14.96
N CYS A 126 -12.08 7.98 14.83
CA CYS A 126 -11.83 9.37 15.14
C CYS A 126 -12.19 10.25 13.95
N GLN A 127 -13.25 11.06 14.05
CA GLN A 127 -13.68 11.93 12.97
C GLN A 127 -12.93 13.27 12.92
N TRP A 128 -12.18 13.63 13.96
CA TRP A 128 -11.50 14.93 14.05
C TRP A 128 -10.18 14.93 13.27
N ASP A 129 -9.44 13.82 13.35
CA ASP A 129 -8.10 13.68 12.76
C ASP A 129 -8.11 12.75 11.56
N SER A 130 -9.29 12.37 11.05
CA SER A 130 -9.39 11.49 9.88
C SER A 130 -10.48 11.92 8.92
N GLY A 131 -10.27 11.56 7.65
CA GLY A 131 -11.23 11.84 6.59
C GLY A 131 -10.95 10.97 5.37
N GLN A 132 -11.91 10.94 4.47
CA GLN A 132 -11.68 10.37 3.15
C GLN A 132 -10.78 11.34 2.36
N VAL A 133 -9.69 10.80 1.80
CA VAL A 133 -8.69 11.57 1.05
C VAL A 133 -8.59 11.15 -0.42
N GLY A 134 -9.28 10.11 -0.82
CA GLY A 134 -9.16 9.64 -2.19
C GLY A 134 -9.86 8.32 -2.48
N TRP A 135 -9.38 7.71 -3.56
CA TRP A 135 -9.87 6.45 -4.07
C TRP A 135 -8.73 5.62 -4.67
N ILE A 136 -8.80 4.29 -4.54
CA ILE A 136 -8.01 3.35 -5.32
C ILE A 136 -8.96 2.57 -6.24
N TYR A 137 -8.57 2.40 -7.50
CA TYR A 137 -9.41 1.73 -8.48
C TYR A 137 -8.61 0.87 -9.46
N MET A 138 -9.30 -0.11 -10.06
CA MET A 138 -8.85 -0.85 -11.22
C MET A 138 -10.00 -1.05 -12.19
N SER A 139 -9.82 -0.74 -13.47
CA SER A 139 -10.86 -0.89 -14.47
C SER A 139 -11.14 -2.37 -14.78
N TYR A 140 -12.37 -2.69 -15.16
CA TYR A 140 -12.71 -4.04 -15.63
C TYR A 140 -11.98 -4.41 -16.93
N GLU A 141 -11.55 -3.44 -17.71
CA GLU A 141 -10.74 -3.65 -18.90
C GLU A 141 -9.34 -4.14 -18.49
N ASP A 142 -8.67 -3.44 -17.58
CA ASP A 142 -7.35 -3.80 -17.08
C ASP A 142 -7.39 -5.14 -16.33
N ILE A 143 -8.41 -5.39 -15.52
CA ILE A 143 -8.61 -6.69 -14.87
C ILE A 143 -8.69 -7.82 -15.90
N ARG A 144 -9.42 -7.62 -17.00
CA ARG A 144 -9.51 -8.65 -18.06
C ARG A 144 -8.19 -8.85 -18.78
N LYS A 145 -7.46 -7.77 -19.02
CA LYS A 145 -6.14 -7.80 -19.65
C LYS A 145 -5.14 -8.55 -18.76
N GLU A 146 -5.07 -8.19 -17.49
CA GLU A 146 -4.14 -8.77 -16.52
C GLU A 146 -4.40 -10.26 -16.29
N TYR A 147 -5.65 -10.63 -15.97
CA TYR A 147 -6.01 -12.00 -15.60
C TYR A 147 -6.56 -12.84 -16.75
N SER A 148 -6.65 -12.31 -17.96
CA SER A 148 -7.28 -12.98 -19.12
C SER A 148 -8.72 -13.46 -18.83
N TRP A 149 -9.47 -12.75 -17.98
CA TRP A 149 -10.82 -13.13 -17.60
C TRP A 149 -11.87 -12.60 -18.58
N LYS A 150 -12.73 -13.48 -19.09
CA LYS A 150 -13.85 -13.08 -19.95
C LYS A 150 -14.97 -12.36 -19.20
N ARG A 151 -15.18 -12.66 -17.91
CA ARG A 151 -16.24 -12.09 -17.07
C ARG A 151 -15.73 -11.79 -15.67
N ILE A 152 -16.14 -10.66 -15.10
CA ILE A 152 -15.89 -10.28 -13.72
C ILE A 152 -17.09 -10.74 -12.89
N THR A 153 -16.96 -11.89 -12.20
CA THR A 153 -17.97 -12.42 -11.27
C THR A 153 -17.83 -11.73 -9.91
N LYS A 154 -18.85 -11.85 -9.04
CA LYS A 154 -18.77 -11.34 -7.66
C LYS A 154 -17.53 -11.85 -6.91
N LYS A 155 -17.20 -13.14 -7.07
CA LYS A 155 -16.01 -13.74 -6.45
C LYS A 155 -14.71 -13.13 -6.98
N ARG A 156 -14.61 -12.88 -8.28
CA ARG A 156 -13.45 -12.23 -8.91
C ARG A 156 -13.33 -10.78 -8.50
N ARG A 157 -14.46 -10.05 -8.45
CA ARG A 157 -14.50 -8.69 -7.93
C ARG A 157 -13.96 -8.62 -6.49
N ALA A 158 -14.46 -9.47 -5.59
CA ALA A 158 -14.00 -9.54 -4.21
C ALA A 158 -12.50 -9.89 -4.10
N LEU A 159 -11.96 -10.67 -5.03
CA LEU A 159 -10.52 -10.94 -5.09
C LEU A 159 -9.72 -9.68 -5.45
N ILE A 160 -10.19 -8.91 -6.44
CA ILE A 160 -9.55 -7.63 -6.79
C ILE A 160 -9.67 -6.63 -5.64
N GLU A 161 -10.83 -6.53 -4.99
CA GLU A 161 -11.00 -5.68 -3.79
C GLU A 161 -9.98 -6.05 -2.70
N LYS A 162 -9.74 -7.34 -2.48
CA LYS A 162 -8.69 -7.82 -1.55
C LYS A 162 -7.28 -7.39 -1.98
N TYR A 163 -6.96 -7.49 -3.27
CA TYR A 163 -5.64 -7.06 -3.77
C TYR A 163 -5.44 -5.56 -3.62
N LEU A 164 -6.44 -4.75 -4.00
CA LEU A 164 -6.38 -3.29 -3.82
C LEU A 164 -6.25 -2.90 -2.34
N THR A 165 -6.94 -3.62 -1.44
CA THR A 165 -6.79 -3.42 0.01
C THR A 165 -5.37 -3.75 0.47
N GLY A 166 -4.77 -4.87 0.00
CA GLY A 166 -3.40 -5.23 0.32
C GLY A 166 -2.37 -4.20 -0.18
N GLU A 167 -2.58 -3.60 -1.36
CA GLU A 167 -1.73 -2.51 -1.85
C GLU A 167 -1.81 -1.27 -0.93
N VAL A 168 -3.01 -0.95 -0.41
CA VAL A 168 -3.17 0.14 0.57
C VAL A 168 -2.51 -0.19 1.90
N GLU A 169 -2.60 -1.44 2.37
CA GLU A 169 -1.93 -1.92 3.58
C GLU A 169 -0.41 -1.81 3.46
N THR A 170 0.16 -2.24 2.32
CA THR A 170 1.60 -2.08 2.06
C THR A 170 2.01 -0.61 1.99
N TYR A 171 1.18 0.24 1.37
CA TYR A 171 1.45 1.68 1.35
C TYR A 171 1.35 2.31 2.74
N ASP A 172 0.42 1.84 3.58
CA ASP A 172 0.32 2.27 4.98
C ASP A 172 1.57 1.91 5.79
N GLN A 173 2.13 0.71 5.60
CA GLN A 173 3.40 0.31 6.21
C GLN A 173 4.54 1.26 5.82
N TYR A 174 4.61 1.68 4.56
CA TYR A 174 5.55 2.71 4.12
C TYR A 174 5.31 4.06 4.82
N LEU A 175 4.06 4.54 4.84
CA LEU A 175 3.68 5.82 5.44
C LEU A 175 3.95 5.90 6.95
N THR A 176 3.81 4.76 7.64
CA THR A 176 4.02 4.65 9.09
C THR A 176 5.46 4.32 9.46
N GLY A 177 6.31 3.98 8.48
CA GLY A 177 7.68 3.51 8.73
C GLY A 177 7.75 2.08 9.25
N ASP A 178 6.68 1.28 9.04
CA ASP A 178 6.62 -0.15 9.39
C ASP A 178 7.33 -0.98 8.31
N VAL A 179 8.59 -0.65 8.05
CA VAL A 179 9.47 -1.33 7.08
C VAL A 179 10.79 -1.64 7.75
N TYR A 180 11.32 -2.82 7.49
CA TYR A 180 12.47 -3.37 8.20
C TYR A 180 13.54 -3.89 7.24
N GLY A 181 14.72 -4.03 7.81
CA GLY A 181 15.83 -4.77 7.23
C GLY A 181 16.61 -5.52 8.30
N PHE A 182 17.51 -6.38 7.88
CA PHE A 182 18.44 -7.03 8.79
C PHE A 182 19.86 -6.94 8.30
N THR A 183 20.79 -6.96 9.26
CA THR A 183 22.22 -7.13 9.03
C THR A 183 22.72 -8.35 9.78
N ILE A 184 23.66 -9.06 9.17
CA ILE A 184 24.37 -10.18 9.78
C ILE A 184 25.84 -9.81 9.83
N THR A 185 26.40 -9.75 11.04
CA THR A 185 27.82 -9.51 11.25
C THR A 185 28.46 -10.72 11.90
N ARG A 186 29.79 -10.79 11.86
CA ARG A 186 30.60 -11.80 12.55
C ARG A 186 31.80 -11.14 13.14
N GLU A 187 32.13 -11.51 14.38
CA GLU A 187 33.39 -11.14 15.03
C GLU A 187 34.55 -11.91 14.38
N ASP A 188 35.60 -11.20 13.96
CA ASP A 188 36.79 -11.78 13.39
C ASP A 188 37.81 -12.18 14.50
N GLU A 189 39.05 -12.59 14.12
CA GLU A 189 40.08 -13.03 15.04
C GLU A 189 40.64 -11.88 15.91
N ASP A 190 40.45 -10.65 15.46
CA ASP A 190 40.94 -9.43 16.17
C ASP A 190 39.82 -8.82 17.06
N GLY A 191 38.60 -9.40 17.03
CA GLY A 191 37.45 -8.93 17.80
C GLY A 191 36.67 -7.80 17.13
N GLU A 192 36.88 -7.60 15.83
CA GLU A 192 36.17 -6.59 15.06
C GLU A 192 34.94 -7.20 14.38
N GLU A 193 33.81 -6.44 14.34
CA GLU A 193 32.62 -6.84 13.60
C GLU A 193 32.85 -6.72 12.08
N VAL A 194 32.62 -7.80 11.36
CA VAL A 194 32.69 -7.87 9.89
C VAL A 194 31.30 -8.13 9.32
N ASP A 195 30.88 -7.31 8.39
CA ASP A 195 29.63 -7.50 7.67
C ASP A 195 29.67 -8.77 6.82
N ILE A 196 28.67 -9.61 6.97
CA ILE A 196 28.51 -10.87 6.23
C ILE A 196 27.40 -10.77 5.21
N ASP A 197 26.22 -10.24 5.60
CA ASP A 197 25.04 -10.11 4.73
C ASP A 197 24.06 -9.08 5.28
N SER A 198 23.21 -8.55 4.42
CA SER A 198 22.10 -7.67 4.80
C SER A 198 20.98 -7.75 3.77
N CYS A 199 19.75 -7.53 4.21
CA CYS A 199 18.60 -7.39 3.32
C CYS A 199 17.61 -6.38 3.92
N TRP A 200 17.02 -5.55 3.06
CA TRP A 200 16.17 -4.43 3.43
C TRP A 200 14.86 -4.47 2.63
N GLY A 201 13.87 -3.66 3.02
CA GLY A 201 12.61 -3.53 2.31
C GLY A 201 11.57 -4.60 2.67
N PHE A 202 11.53 -5.06 3.92
CA PHE A 202 10.47 -5.92 4.43
C PHE A 202 9.33 -5.06 4.98
N TYR A 203 8.22 -5.01 4.24
CA TYR A 203 7.04 -4.22 4.61
C TYR A 203 6.17 -5.01 5.56
N GLY A 204 5.92 -4.41 6.73
CA GLY A 204 5.17 -5.00 7.82
C GLY A 204 5.92 -6.08 8.58
N TYR A 205 5.51 -6.25 9.83
CA TYR A 205 5.91 -7.37 10.65
C TYR A 205 4.69 -8.25 10.91
N ASP A 206 4.64 -9.41 10.25
CA ASP A 206 3.66 -10.44 10.60
C ASP A 206 4.23 -11.27 11.74
N ASP A 207 3.68 -11.09 12.95
CA ASP A 207 3.89 -12.00 14.06
C ASP A 207 3.27 -13.37 13.67
N PRO A 208 4.04 -14.47 13.63
CA PRO A 208 3.61 -15.77 13.11
C PRO A 208 2.58 -16.49 13.97
#